data_1356b0917fc268974c01504a88b3b1fd
#
_entry.id   1356b0917fc268974c01504a88b3b1fd
#
_cell.length_a   1.000
_cell.length_b   1.000
_cell.length_c   1.000
_cell.angle_alpha   90.00
_cell.angle_beta   90.00
_cell.angle_gamma   90.00
#
_symmetry.space_group_name_H-M   'P 1'
#
loop_
_entity.id
_entity.type
_entity.pdbx_description
1 polymer ?
#
loop_
_entity_poly.entity_id
_entity_poly.type
_entity_poly.pdbx_seq_one_letter_code
_entity_poly.pdbx_strand_id
1 'polypeptide(L)'
;PGGWVLVREGWPDSASRDVVMRRFLGMDERSDYDARNPNVQRTWLLGRIAAKDAVRDLLWRSGSNARIFPVEVTVTNDAEGAPHATAPDDSDVRVSIAHTAGLGVAIAARGTDVGIDIERIEDRPDSFELAALSKKERARFEALPDIDRQSVRDVELTRWWAAKEAAAKAA
;
A
#
# COMPACT_ATOMS: atom_id res chain seq x y z
N PRO A 1 -2.05 1.22 -17.81
CA PRO A 1 -2.65 0.78 -16.55
C PRO A 1 -1.53 0.41 -15.58
N GLY A 2 -1.68 0.83 -14.30
CA GLY A 2 -0.70 0.56 -13.27
C GLY A 2 -0.64 -0.93 -12.88
N GLY A 3 0.49 -1.36 -12.32
CA GLY A 3 0.64 -2.64 -11.65
C GLY A 3 0.32 -2.51 -10.17
N TRP A 4 -0.36 -3.48 -9.57
CA TRP A 4 -0.56 -3.53 -8.12
C TRP A 4 -0.22 -4.90 -7.57
N VAL A 5 0.24 -4.94 -6.33
CA VAL A 5 0.69 -6.17 -5.65
C VAL A 5 0.20 -6.16 -4.22
N LEU A 6 -0.28 -7.30 -3.75
CA LEU A 6 -0.58 -7.60 -2.36
C LEU A 6 0.44 -8.62 -1.84
N VAL A 7 1.08 -8.29 -0.75
CA VAL A 7 2.04 -9.15 -0.05
C VAL A 7 1.51 -9.52 1.32
N ARG A 8 1.53 -10.81 1.64
CA ARG A 8 1.26 -11.31 2.97
C ARG A 8 2.57 -11.59 3.69
N GLU A 9 2.64 -11.22 4.96
CA GLU A 9 3.76 -11.59 5.81
C GLU A 9 3.91 -13.11 5.88
N GLY A 10 5.08 -13.63 5.52
CA GLY A 10 5.36 -15.06 5.46
C GLY A 10 6.63 -15.49 6.21
N TRP A 11 7.27 -14.58 6.98
CA TRP A 11 8.44 -14.93 7.80
C TRP A 11 8.01 -15.34 9.22
N PRO A 12 8.38 -16.55 9.66
CA PRO A 12 7.98 -17.06 10.98
C PRO A 12 8.79 -16.44 12.14
N ASP A 13 9.97 -15.88 11.84
CA ASP A 13 10.92 -15.37 12.83
C ASP A 13 11.75 -14.18 12.29
N SER A 14 12.54 -13.58 13.17
CA SER A 14 13.39 -12.43 12.83
C SER A 14 14.51 -12.77 11.86
N ALA A 15 15.06 -13.99 11.90
CA ALA A 15 16.14 -14.40 11.00
C ALA A 15 15.64 -14.54 9.57
N SER A 16 14.46 -15.16 9.39
CA SER A 16 13.79 -15.25 8.09
C SER A 16 13.45 -13.87 7.54
N ARG A 17 12.98 -12.95 8.40
CA ARG A 17 12.72 -11.56 8.04
C ARG A 17 13.99 -10.84 7.60
N ASP A 18 15.12 -11.03 8.28
CA ASP A 18 16.40 -10.44 7.91
C ASP A 18 16.87 -10.89 6.52
N VAL A 19 16.71 -12.17 6.20
CA VAL A 19 17.01 -12.68 4.85
C VAL A 19 16.13 -12.00 3.79
N VAL A 20 14.83 -11.86 4.04
CA VAL A 20 13.93 -11.16 3.12
C VAL A 20 14.31 -9.70 2.98
N MET A 21 14.56 -9.01 4.10
CA MET A 21 15.01 -7.61 4.13
C MET A 21 16.25 -7.41 3.25
N ARG A 22 17.28 -8.24 3.42
CA ARG A 22 18.51 -8.17 2.63
C ARG A 22 18.30 -8.42 1.14
N ARG A 23 17.32 -9.22 0.78
CA ARG A 23 16.99 -9.51 -0.63
C ARG A 23 16.28 -8.36 -1.31
N PHE A 24 15.48 -7.60 -0.55
CA PHE A 24 14.63 -6.55 -1.11
C PHE A 24 15.25 -5.15 -0.97
N LEU A 25 15.96 -4.84 0.11
CA LEU A 25 16.42 -3.50 0.41
C LEU A 25 17.87 -3.27 -0.03
N GLY A 26 18.10 -2.14 -0.71
CA GLY A 26 19.43 -1.59 -0.97
C GLY A 26 20.10 -1.06 0.31
N MET A 27 21.33 -0.58 0.21
CA MET A 27 22.12 -0.15 1.40
C MET A 27 21.43 0.99 2.15
N ASP A 28 20.97 2.01 1.46
CA ASP A 28 20.33 3.17 2.08
C ASP A 28 19.01 2.80 2.75
N GLU A 29 18.19 1.99 2.05
CA GLU A 29 16.94 1.50 2.60
C GLU A 29 17.12 0.58 3.82
N ARG A 30 18.23 -0.16 3.91
CA ARG A 30 18.59 -0.94 5.11
C ARG A 30 18.92 -0.03 6.29
N SER A 31 19.66 1.04 6.03
CA SER A 31 19.95 2.06 7.06
C SER A 31 18.65 2.67 7.59
N ASP A 32 17.72 3.02 6.69
CA ASP A 32 16.39 3.52 7.07
C ASP A 32 15.59 2.50 7.87
N TYR A 33 15.66 1.22 7.47
CA TYR A 33 14.98 0.12 8.16
C TYR A 33 15.52 -0.06 9.57
N ASP A 34 16.85 -0.08 9.74
CA ASP A 34 17.51 -0.29 11.02
C ASP A 34 17.28 0.89 12.01
N ALA A 35 17.13 2.11 11.48
CA ALA A 35 16.82 3.30 12.27
C ALA A 35 15.37 3.32 12.80
N ARG A 36 14.47 2.47 12.30
CA ARG A 36 13.06 2.44 12.71
C ARG A 36 12.83 1.65 13.99
N ASN A 37 11.79 2.03 14.71
CA ASN A 37 11.30 1.24 15.83
C ASN A 37 10.95 -0.20 15.38
N PRO A 38 11.38 -1.25 16.13
CA PRO A 38 11.12 -2.65 15.77
C PRO A 38 9.63 -2.99 15.47
N ASN A 39 8.70 -2.32 16.13
CA ASN A 39 7.27 -2.50 15.90
C ASN A 39 6.82 -1.99 14.52
N VAL A 40 7.53 -1.01 13.97
CA VAL A 40 7.24 -0.41 12.66
C VAL A 40 8.01 -1.12 11.53
N GLN A 41 9.17 -1.71 11.83
CA GLN A 41 10.01 -2.37 10.84
C GLN A 41 9.26 -3.42 10.00
N ARG A 42 8.37 -4.20 10.63
CA ARG A 42 7.61 -5.26 9.96
C ARG A 42 6.67 -4.70 8.90
N THR A 43 5.85 -3.76 9.28
CA THR A 43 4.86 -3.14 8.36
C THR A 43 5.53 -2.30 7.29
N TRP A 44 6.59 -1.59 7.65
CA TRP A 44 7.39 -0.82 6.69
C TRP A 44 8.03 -1.72 5.63
N LEU A 45 8.63 -2.86 6.05
CA LEU A 45 9.22 -3.83 5.12
C LEU A 45 8.18 -4.41 4.17
N LEU A 46 6.99 -4.78 4.67
CA LEU A 46 5.89 -5.26 3.81
C LEU A 46 5.51 -4.24 2.75
N GLY A 47 5.39 -2.98 3.14
CA GLY A 47 5.11 -1.89 2.19
C GLY A 47 6.21 -1.74 1.13
N ARG A 48 7.49 -1.83 1.52
CA ARG A 48 8.61 -1.76 0.58
C ARG A 48 8.65 -2.94 -0.38
N ILE A 49 8.38 -4.16 0.10
CA ILE A 49 8.28 -5.35 -0.75
C ILE A 49 7.15 -5.17 -1.78
N ALA A 50 5.96 -4.78 -1.33
CA ALA A 50 4.82 -4.58 -2.20
C ALA A 50 5.10 -3.50 -3.28
N ALA A 51 5.71 -2.37 -2.90
CA ALA A 51 6.05 -1.30 -3.82
C ALA A 51 7.05 -1.73 -4.89
N LYS A 52 8.14 -2.40 -4.49
CA LYS A 52 9.15 -2.88 -5.43
C LYS A 52 8.60 -3.93 -6.39
N ASP A 53 7.77 -4.83 -5.91
CA ASP A 53 7.13 -5.83 -6.77
C ASP A 53 6.07 -5.22 -7.69
N ALA A 54 5.33 -4.18 -7.25
CA ALA A 54 4.41 -3.44 -8.10
C ALA A 54 5.14 -2.71 -9.24
N VAL A 55 6.30 -2.09 -8.96
CA VAL A 55 7.15 -1.47 -9.97
C VAL A 55 7.67 -2.51 -10.96
N ARG A 56 8.17 -3.65 -10.49
CA ARG A 56 8.67 -4.74 -11.35
C ARG A 56 7.55 -5.29 -12.25
N ASP A 57 6.35 -5.52 -11.71
CA ASP A 57 5.19 -5.94 -12.49
C ASP A 57 4.81 -4.91 -13.55
N LEU A 58 4.82 -3.62 -13.20
CA LEU A 58 4.59 -2.53 -14.16
C LEU A 58 5.59 -2.56 -15.31
N LEU A 59 6.90 -2.72 -15.02
CA LEU A 59 7.96 -2.76 -16.03
C LEU A 59 7.80 -3.95 -16.96
N TRP A 60 7.53 -5.14 -16.43
CA TRP A 60 7.31 -6.35 -17.24
C TRP A 60 6.06 -6.25 -18.12
N ARG A 61 4.96 -5.73 -17.60
CA ARG A 61 3.74 -5.48 -18.38
C ARG A 61 3.94 -4.41 -19.45
N SER A 62 4.89 -3.48 -19.24
CA SER A 62 5.24 -2.46 -20.21
C SER A 62 6.23 -2.95 -21.30
N GLY A 63 6.55 -4.24 -21.31
CA GLY A 63 7.36 -4.88 -22.35
C GLY A 63 8.84 -5.09 -21.95
N SER A 64 9.26 -4.83 -20.73
CA SER A 64 10.59 -5.17 -20.27
C SER A 64 10.74 -6.70 -20.17
N ASN A 65 11.71 -7.27 -20.85
CA ASN A 65 12.11 -8.67 -20.72
C ASN A 65 13.32 -8.85 -19.78
N ALA A 66 13.80 -7.77 -19.17
CA ALA A 66 14.94 -7.81 -18.27
C ALA A 66 14.60 -8.53 -16.96
N ARG A 67 15.58 -9.26 -16.44
CA ARG A 67 15.49 -9.76 -15.06
C ARG A 67 15.76 -8.58 -14.12
N ILE A 68 14.75 -8.14 -13.41
CA ILE A 68 14.83 -7.02 -12.48
C ILE A 68 14.79 -7.58 -11.06
N PHE A 69 15.86 -7.38 -10.28
CA PHE A 69 15.89 -7.78 -8.88
C PHE A 69 15.23 -6.68 -8.00
N PRO A 70 14.56 -7.05 -6.88
CA PRO A 70 13.93 -6.06 -6.01
C PRO A 70 14.88 -4.97 -5.51
N VAL A 71 16.14 -5.32 -5.25
CA VAL A 71 17.17 -4.39 -4.77
C VAL A 71 17.55 -3.31 -5.82
N GLU A 72 17.25 -3.53 -7.09
CA GLU A 72 17.51 -2.57 -8.18
C GLU A 72 16.42 -1.50 -8.31
N VAL A 73 15.30 -1.69 -7.64
CA VAL A 73 14.25 -0.69 -7.51
C VAL A 73 14.45 0.05 -6.19
N THR A 74 14.66 1.36 -6.24
CA THR A 74 14.78 2.18 -5.03
C THR A 74 13.45 2.86 -4.72
N VAL A 75 12.99 2.79 -3.48
CA VAL A 75 11.75 3.45 -3.03
C VAL A 75 12.10 4.47 -1.95
N THR A 76 11.87 5.74 -2.24
CA THR A 76 12.11 6.87 -1.34
C THR A 76 10.80 7.60 -1.05
N ASN A 77 10.84 8.54 -0.11
CA ASN A 77 9.74 9.45 0.13
C ASN A 77 10.20 10.87 -0.24
N ASP A 78 9.31 11.66 -0.83
CA ASP A 78 9.56 13.07 -1.08
C ASP A 78 9.48 13.92 0.21
N ALA A 79 9.57 15.24 0.07
CA ALA A 79 9.53 16.17 1.20
C ALA A 79 8.17 16.18 1.92
N GLU A 80 7.10 15.86 1.21
CA GLU A 80 5.72 15.75 1.70
C GLU A 80 5.44 14.37 2.32
N GLY A 81 6.36 13.41 2.15
CA GLY A 81 6.25 12.06 2.68
C GLY A 81 5.60 11.06 1.72
N ALA A 82 5.24 11.48 0.51
CA ALA A 82 4.67 10.60 -0.50
C ALA A 82 5.75 9.66 -1.07
N PRO A 83 5.47 8.35 -1.20
CA PRO A 83 6.44 7.42 -1.75
C PRO A 83 6.52 7.50 -3.26
N HIS A 84 7.73 7.43 -3.79
CA HIS A 84 8.00 7.25 -5.21
C HIS A 84 9.14 6.25 -5.42
N ALA A 85 9.24 5.68 -6.60
CA ALA A 85 10.25 4.69 -6.90
C ALA A 85 11.08 5.09 -8.13
N THR A 86 12.37 4.80 -8.07
CA THR A 86 13.27 4.86 -9.23
C THR A 86 13.50 3.44 -9.72
N ALA A 87 13.21 3.20 -11.00
CA ALA A 87 13.43 1.93 -11.65
C ALA A 87 14.88 1.79 -12.16
N PRO A 88 15.35 0.58 -12.53
CA PRO A 88 16.70 0.38 -13.02
C PRO A 88 17.07 1.15 -14.32
N ASP A 89 16.06 1.64 -15.05
CA ASP A 89 16.22 2.50 -16.23
C ASP A 89 16.20 4.00 -15.88
N ASP A 90 16.41 4.33 -14.61
CA ASP A 90 16.34 5.68 -14.02
C ASP A 90 14.98 6.39 -14.22
N SER A 91 13.96 5.64 -14.64
CA SER A 91 12.62 6.22 -14.75
C SER A 91 11.97 6.41 -13.37
N ASP A 92 11.34 7.57 -13.20
CA ASP A 92 10.51 7.86 -12.04
C ASP A 92 9.14 7.14 -12.15
N VAL A 93 8.77 6.46 -11.09
CA VAL A 93 7.52 5.70 -10.98
C VAL A 93 6.76 6.15 -9.74
N ARG A 94 5.54 6.63 -9.96
CA ARG A 94 4.63 6.95 -8.88
C ARG A 94 4.18 5.66 -8.20
N VAL A 95 4.24 5.64 -6.87
CA VAL A 95 3.79 4.50 -6.06
C VAL A 95 2.89 4.99 -4.93
N SER A 96 1.92 4.18 -4.57
CA SER A 96 1.17 4.35 -3.33
C SER A 96 1.22 3.05 -2.54
N ILE A 97 1.34 3.17 -1.22
CA ILE A 97 1.55 2.04 -0.32
C ILE A 97 0.52 2.10 0.81
N ALA A 98 -0.02 0.94 1.16
CA ALA A 98 -0.81 0.76 2.37
C ALA A 98 -0.49 -0.59 3.01
N HIS A 99 -0.79 -0.72 4.31
CA HIS A 99 -0.60 -1.96 5.04
C HIS A 99 -1.58 -2.09 6.21
N THR A 100 -1.99 -3.31 6.50
CA THR A 100 -2.80 -3.65 7.66
C THR A 100 -2.54 -5.10 8.07
N ALA A 101 -2.52 -5.39 9.39
CA ALA A 101 -2.60 -6.74 9.94
C ALA A 101 -1.76 -7.83 9.23
N GLY A 102 -0.48 -7.55 8.93
CA GLY A 102 0.41 -8.50 8.24
C GLY A 102 0.21 -8.57 6.72
N LEU A 103 -0.48 -7.59 6.14
CA LEU A 103 -0.62 -7.39 4.70
C LEU A 103 0.01 -6.06 4.29
N GLY A 104 0.70 -6.06 3.17
CA GLY A 104 1.17 -4.85 2.48
C GLY A 104 0.62 -4.82 1.07
N VAL A 105 0.15 -3.67 0.61
CA VAL A 105 -0.33 -3.48 -0.76
C VAL A 105 0.33 -2.26 -1.35
N ALA A 106 0.64 -2.31 -2.63
CA ALA A 106 1.13 -1.15 -3.36
C ALA A 106 0.61 -1.15 -4.80
N ILE A 107 0.49 0.05 -5.35
CA ILE A 107 0.21 0.30 -6.75
C ILE A 107 1.33 1.16 -7.33
N ALA A 108 1.71 0.91 -8.58
CA ALA A 108 2.72 1.64 -9.32
C ALA A 108 2.18 2.09 -10.68
N ALA A 109 2.50 3.33 -11.09
CA ALA A 109 2.15 3.86 -12.40
C ALA A 109 3.21 4.85 -12.90
N ARG A 110 3.24 5.07 -14.21
CA ARG A 110 4.04 6.13 -14.84
C ARG A 110 3.14 7.26 -15.33
N GLY A 111 3.58 8.48 -15.09
CA GLY A 111 2.94 9.68 -15.65
C GLY A 111 1.55 10.01 -15.07
N THR A 112 1.17 9.39 -13.96
CA THR A 112 -0.09 9.70 -13.26
C THR A 112 0.05 9.39 -11.78
N ASP A 113 -0.60 10.18 -10.95
CA ASP A 113 -0.69 9.92 -9.53
C ASP A 113 -1.62 8.72 -9.27
N VAL A 114 -1.30 7.98 -8.23
CA VAL A 114 -2.01 6.74 -7.86
C VAL A 114 -2.20 6.66 -6.36
N GLY A 115 -3.32 6.07 -5.96
CA GLY A 115 -3.60 5.80 -4.56
C GLY A 115 -4.15 4.40 -4.37
N ILE A 116 -3.72 3.75 -3.29
CA ILE A 116 -4.22 2.45 -2.86
C ILE A 116 -4.36 2.43 -1.35
N ASP A 117 -5.37 1.74 -0.88
CA ASP A 117 -5.57 1.51 0.54
C ASP A 117 -6.04 0.08 0.81
N ILE A 118 -5.83 -0.38 2.03
CA ILE A 118 -6.24 -1.69 2.53
C ILE A 118 -6.67 -1.59 3.98
N GLU A 119 -7.89 -2.00 4.26
CA GLU A 119 -8.49 -1.92 5.56
C GLU A 119 -9.04 -3.28 6.02
N ARG A 120 -9.06 -3.48 7.32
CA ARG A 120 -9.76 -4.62 7.91
C ARG A 120 -11.25 -4.32 7.96
N ILE A 121 -12.06 -5.29 7.54
CA ILE A 121 -13.50 -5.25 7.78
C ILE A 121 -13.72 -5.56 9.26
N GLU A 122 -14.25 -4.59 9.99
CA GLU A 122 -14.52 -4.70 11.42
C GLU A 122 -15.71 -3.83 11.80
N ASP A 123 -16.35 -4.14 12.92
CA ASP A 123 -17.37 -3.30 13.51
C ASP A 123 -16.74 -1.96 13.94
N ARG A 124 -17.32 -0.87 13.49
CA ARG A 124 -16.85 0.50 13.78
C ARG A 124 -17.94 1.28 14.48
N PRO A 125 -17.60 2.10 15.48
CA PRO A 125 -18.59 2.89 16.18
C PRO A 125 -19.26 3.93 15.27
N ASP A 126 -20.50 4.32 15.57
CA ASP A 126 -21.26 5.32 14.80
C ASP A 126 -20.49 6.65 14.63
N SER A 127 -19.67 7.01 15.61
CA SER A 127 -18.80 8.18 15.53
C SER A 127 -17.77 8.11 14.38
N PHE A 128 -17.34 6.91 14.00
CA PHE A 128 -16.46 6.72 12.86
C PHE A 128 -17.18 7.05 11.54
N GLU A 129 -18.40 6.57 11.35
CA GLU A 129 -19.19 6.90 10.16
C GLU A 129 -19.43 8.40 10.04
N LEU A 130 -19.74 9.07 11.16
CA LEU A 130 -19.93 10.51 11.20
C LEU A 130 -18.66 11.28 10.79
N ALA A 131 -17.49 10.77 11.12
CA ALA A 131 -16.20 11.36 10.74
C ALA A 131 -15.79 11.00 9.32
N ALA A 132 -16.01 9.76 8.90
CA ALA A 132 -15.59 9.22 7.61
C ALA A 132 -16.43 9.71 6.43
N LEU A 133 -17.76 9.91 6.64
CA LEU A 133 -18.70 10.25 5.58
C LEU A 133 -19.30 11.65 5.76
N SER A 134 -19.26 12.43 4.71
CA SER A 134 -20.02 13.69 4.64
C SER A 134 -21.52 13.43 4.71
N LYS A 135 -22.32 14.45 5.02
CA LYS A 135 -23.79 14.37 5.06
C LYS A 135 -24.39 13.80 3.77
N LYS A 136 -23.83 14.18 2.62
CA LYS A 136 -24.31 13.72 1.31
C LYS A 136 -23.93 12.24 1.06
N GLU A 137 -22.75 11.83 1.49
CA GLU A 137 -22.29 10.45 1.39
C GLU A 137 -23.09 9.53 2.30
N ARG A 138 -23.38 9.94 3.53
CA ARG A 138 -24.23 9.17 4.45
C ARG A 138 -25.63 8.91 3.89
N ALA A 139 -26.26 9.92 3.29
CA ALA A 139 -27.56 9.72 2.67
C ALA A 139 -27.53 8.67 1.54
N ARG A 140 -26.42 8.58 0.80
CA ARG A 140 -26.23 7.55 -0.23
C ARG A 140 -25.90 6.20 0.39
N PHE A 141 -25.11 6.17 1.44
CA PHE A 141 -24.73 4.98 2.18
C PHE A 141 -25.97 4.30 2.78
N GLU A 142 -26.82 5.06 3.46
CA GLU A 142 -28.08 4.58 4.04
C GLU A 142 -29.10 4.06 2.99
N ALA A 143 -28.98 4.49 1.75
CA ALA A 143 -29.82 4.02 0.65
C ALA A 143 -29.31 2.72 -0.01
N LEU A 144 -28.19 2.14 0.45
CA LEU A 144 -27.67 0.91 -0.09
C LEU A 144 -28.56 -0.29 0.28
N PRO A 145 -28.67 -1.30 -0.62
CA PRO A 145 -29.42 -2.52 -0.30
C PRO A 145 -28.86 -3.25 0.93
N ASP A 146 -29.72 -3.77 1.76
CA ASP A 146 -29.40 -4.56 2.96
C ASP A 146 -28.49 -3.86 3.98
N ILE A 147 -28.38 -2.52 3.94
CA ILE A 147 -27.47 -1.75 4.82
C ILE A 147 -27.83 -1.88 6.29
N ASP A 148 -29.06 -2.26 6.61
CA ASP A 148 -29.51 -2.53 7.99
C ASP A 148 -28.87 -3.80 8.60
N ARG A 149 -28.29 -4.66 7.76
CA ARG A 149 -27.51 -5.81 8.23
C ARG A 149 -26.11 -5.36 8.63
N GLN A 150 -25.72 -5.56 9.89
CA GLN A 150 -24.43 -5.13 10.41
C GLN A 150 -23.26 -5.59 9.53
N SER A 151 -23.23 -6.84 9.11
CA SER A 151 -22.16 -7.37 8.27
C SER A 151 -22.05 -6.69 6.88
N VAL A 152 -23.16 -6.23 6.31
CA VAL A 152 -23.16 -5.46 5.06
C VAL A 152 -22.67 -4.05 5.34
N ARG A 153 -23.14 -3.45 6.42
CA ARG A 153 -22.72 -2.11 6.86
C ARG A 153 -21.23 -2.03 7.09
N ASP A 154 -20.65 -3.00 7.82
CA ASP A 154 -19.20 -3.05 8.09
C ASP A 154 -18.38 -3.14 6.80
N VAL A 155 -18.79 -3.99 5.86
CA VAL A 155 -18.14 -4.13 4.56
C VAL A 155 -18.21 -2.84 3.76
N GLU A 156 -19.41 -2.26 3.64
CA GLU A 156 -19.59 -1.07 2.81
C GLU A 156 -18.92 0.17 3.42
N LEU A 157 -18.99 0.34 4.75
CA LEU A 157 -18.30 1.44 5.43
C LEU A 157 -16.77 1.33 5.25
N THR A 158 -16.23 0.12 5.39
CA THR A 158 -14.82 -0.14 5.15
C THR A 158 -14.42 0.15 3.70
N ARG A 159 -15.24 -0.25 2.71
CA ARG A 159 -15.00 0.07 1.28
C ARG A 159 -14.97 1.56 1.01
N TRP A 160 -15.95 2.29 1.54
CA TRP A 160 -16.03 3.74 1.34
C TRP A 160 -14.85 4.45 1.98
N TRP A 161 -14.46 4.03 3.18
CA TRP A 161 -13.30 4.58 3.85
C TRP A 161 -12.01 4.31 3.06
N ALA A 162 -11.73 3.05 2.72
CA ALA A 162 -10.54 2.69 1.95
C ALA A 162 -10.48 3.41 0.58
N ALA A 163 -11.62 3.59 -0.09
CA ALA A 163 -11.68 4.35 -1.34
C ALA A 163 -11.31 5.83 -1.14
N LYS A 164 -11.75 6.45 -0.03
CA LYS A 164 -11.40 7.85 0.30
C LYS A 164 -9.93 8.00 0.65
N GLU A 165 -9.38 7.09 1.46
CA GLU A 165 -7.95 7.07 1.78
C GLU A 165 -7.09 6.88 0.52
N ALA A 166 -7.48 5.96 -0.37
CA ALA A 166 -6.81 5.78 -1.65
C ALA A 166 -6.89 7.04 -2.52
N ALA A 167 -8.05 7.68 -2.60
CA ALA A 167 -8.21 8.93 -3.36
C ALA A 167 -7.37 10.08 -2.78
N ALA A 168 -7.30 10.20 -1.45
CA ALA A 168 -6.48 11.21 -0.79
C ALA A 168 -4.97 11.01 -1.02
N LYS A 169 -4.52 9.75 -1.15
CA LYS A 169 -3.13 9.42 -1.48
C LYS A 169 -2.77 9.72 -2.94
N ALA A 170 -3.76 9.86 -3.81
CA ALA A 170 -3.58 10.16 -5.23
C ALA A 170 -3.74 11.67 -5.55
N ALA A 171 -4.04 12.50 -4.56
CA ALA A 171 -4.28 13.94 -4.73
C ALA A 171 -3.05 14.77 -4.41
#